data_e5c6108d55aae89d21d898baa9fd785a
#
_entry.id   e5c6108d55aae89d21d898baa9fd785a
#
_cell.length_a   1.000
_cell.length_b   1.000
_cell.length_c   1.000
_cell.angle_alpha   90.00
_cell.angle_beta   90.00
_cell.angle_gamma   90.00
#
_symmetry.space_group_name_H-M   'P 1'
#
loop_
_entity.id
_entity.type
_entity.pdbx_description
1 polymer ?
#
loop_
_entity_poly.entity_id
_entity_poly.type
_entity_poly.pdbx_seq_one_letter_code
_entity_poly.pdbx_strand_id
1 'polypeptide(L)'
;ENYNSVYGHVGKELEQFLEDTKDEPVSLYLWGVGDHGGGPSRVDLTDVTKLIKERADELEIIHSNPEAYFKERKAAKTSYPVVEKSLNPVAEGCYTSHVRVKQKHRLLENEILVGEKMATQAELLYGTKYPKEEIHEAVRALLFSEFHDALPGSGTQQVEEDTLRLLDHGLELMSRVNCRSAIALTAGEAPIKEGSSCAFLYNPHPYPITGQFAFEVGLPKQNWDPCFYHPRASVNGEEVPTQSEMECSHFCIDWRKRVVVEATLKPCAMNRVDVWFDAIEKRPTFERISRKENFVFDNGKMRIEINPRTGLVDSWKVGDTEYLKPGSFCP
;
A
#
# COMPACT_ATOMS: atom_id res chain seq x y z
N GLU A 1 15.40 1.04 -27.75
CA GLU A 1 14.78 -0.02 -28.57
C GLU A 1 13.27 0.13 -28.49
N ASN A 2 12.60 0.12 -29.65
CA ASN A 2 11.15 0.17 -29.71
C ASN A 2 10.59 -1.24 -29.43
N TYR A 3 9.56 -1.34 -28.61
CA TYR A 3 8.84 -2.59 -28.36
C TYR A 3 7.64 -2.80 -29.31
N ASN A 4 7.44 -1.89 -30.24
CA ASN A 4 6.38 -1.91 -31.23
C ASN A 4 6.92 -1.53 -32.61
N SER A 5 6.16 -1.83 -33.67
CA SER A 5 6.47 -1.49 -35.02
C SER A 5 5.39 -0.61 -35.67
N VAL A 6 5.74 0.08 -36.74
CA VAL A 6 4.78 0.83 -37.54
C VAL A 6 4.07 -0.12 -38.51
N TYR A 7 2.77 0.07 -38.72
CA TYR A 7 1.94 -0.72 -39.60
C TYR A 7 2.56 -0.81 -41.04
N GLY A 8 2.77 -2.03 -41.51
CA GLY A 8 3.33 -2.30 -42.83
C GLY A 8 4.85 -2.09 -42.96
N HIS A 9 5.56 -1.86 -41.84
CA HIS A 9 7.00 -1.61 -41.87
C HIS A 9 7.85 -2.74 -41.30
N VAL A 10 7.24 -3.75 -40.68
CA VAL A 10 7.95 -4.83 -39.98
C VAL A 10 8.96 -5.54 -40.86
N GLY A 11 8.65 -5.82 -42.11
CA GLY A 11 9.57 -6.47 -43.02
C GLY A 11 10.91 -5.74 -43.11
N LYS A 12 10.86 -4.43 -43.37
CA LYS A 12 12.06 -3.59 -43.51
C LYS A 12 12.78 -3.41 -42.18
N GLU A 13 12.03 -3.21 -41.11
CA GLU A 13 12.60 -3.04 -39.76
C GLU A 13 13.29 -4.33 -39.28
N LEU A 14 12.70 -5.49 -39.55
CA LEU A 14 13.29 -6.79 -39.25
C LEU A 14 14.56 -7.07 -40.03
N GLU A 15 14.61 -6.74 -41.33
CA GLU A 15 15.84 -6.85 -42.15
C GLU A 15 16.97 -6.00 -41.51
N GLN A 16 16.69 -4.76 -41.15
CA GLN A 16 17.67 -3.90 -40.49
C GLN A 16 18.11 -4.47 -39.13
N PHE A 17 17.16 -4.96 -38.32
CA PHE A 17 17.46 -5.60 -37.04
C PHE A 17 18.35 -6.83 -37.21
N LEU A 18 18.13 -7.66 -38.21
CA LEU A 18 18.95 -8.84 -38.51
C LEU A 18 20.39 -8.46 -38.86
N GLU A 19 20.57 -7.38 -39.63
CA GLU A 19 21.91 -6.87 -39.96
C GLU A 19 22.60 -6.29 -38.72
N ASP A 20 21.87 -5.53 -37.90
CA ASP A 20 22.39 -4.90 -36.66
C ASP A 20 22.80 -5.95 -35.60
N THR A 21 22.20 -7.13 -35.61
CA THR A 21 22.40 -8.20 -34.64
C THR A 21 23.07 -9.45 -35.19
N LYS A 22 23.65 -9.38 -36.38
CA LYS A 22 24.25 -10.54 -37.07
C LYS A 22 25.33 -11.28 -36.28
N ASP A 23 26.03 -10.60 -35.40
CA ASP A 23 27.06 -11.17 -34.55
C ASP A 23 26.53 -11.77 -33.22
N GLU A 24 25.23 -11.64 -32.96
CA GLU A 24 24.58 -12.18 -31.80
C GLU A 24 24.05 -13.60 -32.05
N PRO A 25 24.34 -14.58 -31.17
CA PRO A 25 23.90 -15.95 -31.38
C PRO A 25 22.39 -16.15 -31.32
N VAL A 26 21.69 -15.30 -30.58
CA VAL A 26 20.23 -15.28 -30.44
C VAL A 26 19.77 -13.85 -30.19
N SER A 27 18.82 -13.38 -30.95
CA SER A 27 18.25 -12.05 -30.85
C SER A 27 16.73 -12.10 -30.74
N LEU A 28 16.10 -11.11 -30.09
CA LEU A 28 14.65 -10.98 -29.95
C LEU A 28 14.18 -9.70 -30.59
N TYR A 29 13.33 -9.81 -31.61
CA TYR A 29 12.64 -8.69 -32.22
C TYR A 29 11.18 -8.66 -31.77
N LEU A 30 10.78 -7.57 -31.14
CA LEU A 30 9.39 -7.33 -30.72
C LEU A 30 8.67 -6.57 -31.84
N TRP A 31 7.52 -7.06 -32.27
CA TRP A 31 6.77 -6.44 -33.33
C TRP A 31 5.25 -6.45 -33.10
N GLY A 32 4.56 -5.59 -33.79
CA GLY A 32 3.14 -5.33 -33.70
C GLY A 32 2.88 -3.85 -33.49
N VAL A 33 1.80 -3.33 -34.06
CA VAL A 33 1.42 -1.91 -33.88
C VAL A 33 1.06 -1.67 -32.41
N GLY A 34 1.78 -0.79 -31.76
CA GLY A 34 1.63 -0.49 -30.34
C GLY A 34 0.83 0.77 -30.05
N ASP A 35 0.94 1.24 -28.82
CA ASP A 35 0.42 2.46 -28.21
C ASP A 35 -1.11 2.54 -28.02
N HIS A 36 -1.93 2.02 -28.91
CA HIS A 36 -3.38 2.21 -28.81
C HIS A 36 -4.17 0.93 -29.16
N GLY A 37 -3.67 -0.21 -28.72
CA GLY A 37 -4.39 -1.48 -28.85
C GLY A 37 -4.35 -2.09 -30.26
N GLY A 38 -3.27 -1.82 -31.00
CA GLY A 38 -3.01 -2.45 -32.30
C GLY A 38 -2.66 -3.92 -32.16
N GLY A 39 -1.41 -4.26 -32.46
CA GLY A 39 -0.88 -5.62 -32.47
C GLY A 39 -0.45 -6.07 -33.85
N PRO A 40 -0.18 -7.37 -34.04
CA PRO A 40 0.27 -7.90 -35.34
C PRO A 40 -0.74 -7.65 -36.45
N SER A 41 -0.28 -7.06 -37.55
CA SER A 41 -1.12 -6.89 -38.75
C SER A 41 -0.95 -8.06 -39.73
N ARG A 42 -1.94 -8.26 -40.58
CA ARG A 42 -1.85 -9.29 -41.63
C ARG A 42 -0.79 -8.95 -42.69
N VAL A 43 -0.57 -7.67 -42.97
CA VAL A 43 0.47 -7.20 -43.89
C VAL A 43 1.84 -7.56 -43.30
N ASP A 44 2.11 -7.14 -42.10
CA ASP A 44 3.38 -7.42 -41.42
C ASP A 44 3.63 -8.92 -41.25
N LEU A 45 2.58 -9.70 -40.90
CA LEU A 45 2.71 -11.17 -40.84
C LEU A 45 3.10 -11.79 -42.17
N THR A 46 2.59 -11.25 -43.28
CA THR A 46 2.95 -11.71 -44.64
C THR A 46 4.43 -11.42 -44.90
N ASP A 47 4.90 -10.23 -44.57
CA ASP A 47 6.30 -9.82 -44.78
C ASP A 47 7.26 -10.64 -43.90
N VAL A 48 6.92 -10.85 -42.62
CA VAL A 48 7.69 -11.73 -41.71
C VAL A 48 7.74 -13.16 -42.27
N THR A 49 6.59 -13.69 -42.74
CA THR A 49 6.52 -15.05 -43.33
C THR A 49 7.37 -15.17 -44.56
N LYS A 50 7.45 -14.12 -45.36
CA LYS A 50 8.31 -14.05 -46.54
C LYS A 50 9.79 -14.09 -46.15
N LEU A 51 10.22 -13.24 -45.24
CA LEU A 51 11.58 -13.19 -44.68
C LEU A 51 12.03 -14.52 -44.09
N ILE A 52 11.17 -15.20 -43.32
CA ILE A 52 11.45 -16.54 -42.79
C ILE A 52 11.86 -17.50 -43.88
N LYS A 53 11.19 -17.46 -45.05
CA LYS A 53 11.49 -18.34 -46.17
C LYS A 53 12.74 -17.92 -46.95
N GLU A 54 12.90 -16.61 -47.19
CA GLU A 54 14.00 -16.06 -47.98
C GLU A 54 15.36 -16.18 -47.26
N ARG A 55 15.36 -16.16 -45.94
CA ARG A 55 16.59 -16.22 -45.13
C ARG A 55 16.86 -17.59 -44.48
N ALA A 56 16.03 -18.60 -44.81
CA ALA A 56 16.10 -19.93 -44.18
C ALA A 56 17.47 -20.64 -44.33
N ASP A 57 18.23 -20.34 -45.35
CA ASP A 57 19.55 -20.92 -45.57
C ASP A 57 20.66 -20.21 -44.78
N GLU A 58 20.40 -19.02 -44.25
CA GLU A 58 21.38 -18.18 -43.54
C GLU A 58 21.16 -18.17 -42.02
N LEU A 59 19.89 -18.15 -41.61
CA LEU A 59 19.53 -18.04 -40.17
C LEU A 59 18.11 -18.56 -39.93
N GLU A 60 17.83 -18.94 -38.70
CA GLU A 60 16.52 -19.38 -38.28
C GLU A 60 15.71 -18.21 -37.66
N ILE A 61 14.61 -17.85 -38.34
CA ILE A 61 13.65 -16.88 -37.79
C ILE A 61 12.39 -17.64 -37.35
N ILE A 62 12.05 -17.58 -36.09
CA ILE A 62 10.87 -18.26 -35.51
C ILE A 62 9.96 -17.29 -34.75
N HIS A 63 8.67 -17.58 -34.76
CA HIS A 63 7.77 -16.96 -33.78
C HIS A 63 8.02 -17.58 -32.44
N SER A 64 8.27 -16.74 -31.42
CA SER A 64 8.69 -17.18 -30.10
C SER A 64 8.01 -16.36 -28.98
N ASN A 65 8.48 -16.53 -27.78
CA ASN A 65 8.07 -15.78 -26.59
C ASN A 65 9.30 -15.47 -25.73
N PRO A 66 9.21 -14.51 -24.80
CA PRO A 66 10.34 -14.12 -23.95
C PRO A 66 10.97 -15.28 -23.18
N GLU A 67 10.17 -16.24 -22.72
CA GLU A 67 10.69 -17.39 -21.93
C GLU A 67 11.63 -18.26 -22.77
N ALA A 68 11.23 -18.60 -24.00
CA ALA A 68 12.05 -19.37 -24.93
C ALA A 68 13.33 -18.62 -25.26
N TYR A 69 13.24 -17.32 -25.58
CA TYR A 69 14.38 -16.46 -25.86
C TYR A 69 15.40 -16.46 -24.70
N PHE A 70 14.96 -16.21 -23.47
CA PHE A 70 15.88 -16.18 -22.33
C PHE A 70 16.50 -17.55 -22.02
N LYS A 71 15.78 -18.65 -22.29
CA LYS A 71 16.31 -20.01 -22.17
C LYS A 71 17.46 -20.24 -23.17
N GLU A 72 17.30 -19.85 -24.42
CA GLU A 72 18.30 -19.98 -25.46
C GLU A 72 19.49 -19.06 -25.22
N ARG A 73 19.26 -17.80 -24.85
CA ARG A 73 20.33 -16.87 -24.46
C ARG A 73 21.18 -17.40 -23.30
N LYS A 74 20.55 -18.01 -22.31
CA LYS A 74 21.25 -18.63 -21.19
C LYS A 74 22.08 -19.83 -21.64
N ALA A 75 21.58 -20.62 -22.58
CA ALA A 75 22.32 -21.75 -23.16
C ALA A 75 23.53 -21.29 -23.97
N ALA A 76 23.42 -20.18 -24.67
CA ALA A 76 24.50 -19.56 -25.44
C ALA A 76 25.60 -18.93 -24.59
N LYS A 77 25.45 -18.88 -23.24
CA LYS A 77 26.43 -18.35 -22.28
C LYS A 77 26.91 -16.92 -22.61
N THR A 78 26.05 -16.09 -23.13
CA THR A 78 26.36 -14.69 -23.43
C THR A 78 26.51 -13.88 -22.14
N SER A 79 27.49 -12.99 -22.13
CA SER A 79 27.66 -12.02 -21.04
C SER A 79 26.65 -10.88 -21.19
N TYR A 80 26.02 -10.47 -20.10
CA TYR A 80 25.08 -9.35 -20.09
C TYR A 80 25.67 -8.18 -19.31
N PRO A 81 25.40 -6.94 -19.74
CA PRO A 81 25.71 -5.78 -18.91
C PRO A 81 24.83 -5.81 -17.64
N VAL A 82 25.45 -5.50 -16.52
CA VAL A 82 24.73 -5.34 -15.24
C VAL A 82 24.19 -3.92 -15.17
N VAL A 83 22.89 -3.78 -14.91
CA VAL A 83 22.20 -2.48 -14.75
C VAL A 83 21.82 -2.31 -13.28
N GLU A 84 22.49 -1.39 -12.59
CA GLU A 84 22.29 -1.09 -11.17
C GLU A 84 21.63 0.28 -10.97
N LYS A 85 20.61 0.58 -11.76
CA LYS A 85 19.84 1.83 -11.67
C LYS A 85 18.36 1.58 -11.85
N SER A 86 17.53 2.59 -11.55
CA SER A 86 16.10 2.53 -11.85
C SER A 86 15.86 2.21 -13.33
N LEU A 87 14.97 1.26 -13.59
CA LEU A 87 14.52 0.92 -14.93
C LEU A 87 13.35 1.78 -15.41
N ASN A 88 12.92 2.76 -14.61
CA ASN A 88 11.87 3.72 -14.99
C ASN A 88 12.50 5.05 -15.46
N PRO A 89 12.91 5.17 -16.74
CA PRO A 89 13.63 6.34 -17.24
C PRO A 89 12.71 7.53 -17.58
N VAL A 90 11.39 7.31 -17.60
CA VAL A 90 10.39 8.29 -18.05
C VAL A 90 9.19 8.33 -17.12
N ALA A 91 8.48 9.46 -17.13
CA ALA A 91 7.20 9.64 -16.46
C ALA A 91 7.24 9.44 -14.93
N GLU A 92 8.31 9.83 -14.27
CA GLU A 92 8.45 9.74 -12.80
C GLU A 92 7.31 10.46 -12.05
N GLY A 93 6.75 11.52 -12.64
CA GLY A 93 5.60 12.26 -12.11
C GLY A 93 4.31 11.43 -11.98
N CYS A 94 4.19 10.29 -12.67
CA CYS A 94 3.06 9.37 -12.52
C CYS A 94 2.87 8.92 -11.08
N TYR A 95 3.96 8.75 -10.32
CA TYR A 95 3.90 8.30 -8.92
C TYR A 95 3.32 9.33 -7.95
N THR A 96 3.20 10.58 -8.37
CA THR A 96 2.67 11.68 -7.56
C THR A 96 1.34 12.24 -8.05
N SER A 97 0.90 11.85 -9.26
CA SER A 97 -0.42 12.24 -9.79
C SER A 97 -1.54 11.37 -9.21
N HIS A 98 -2.80 11.84 -9.25
CA HIS A 98 -4.00 11.14 -8.75
C HIS A 98 -3.77 10.45 -7.39
N VAL A 99 -3.21 11.20 -6.42
CA VAL A 99 -2.75 10.66 -5.12
C VAL A 99 -3.86 9.92 -4.36
N ARG A 100 -5.13 10.32 -4.52
CA ARG A 100 -6.29 9.66 -3.89
C ARG A 100 -6.45 8.22 -4.37
N VAL A 101 -6.22 7.96 -5.66
CA VAL A 101 -6.25 6.61 -6.24
C VAL A 101 -5.18 5.74 -5.57
N LYS A 102 -3.94 6.24 -5.47
CA LYS A 102 -2.82 5.52 -4.85
C LYS A 102 -3.05 5.24 -3.37
N GLN A 103 -3.61 6.20 -2.64
CA GLN A 103 -3.95 6.02 -1.22
C GLN A 103 -5.01 4.95 -1.02
N LYS A 104 -6.10 4.97 -1.80
CA LYS A 104 -7.17 3.97 -1.70
C LYS A 104 -6.74 2.60 -2.21
N HIS A 105 -5.94 2.54 -3.28
CA HIS A 105 -5.34 1.32 -3.76
C HIS A 105 -4.52 0.64 -2.65
N ARG A 106 -3.60 1.36 -2.03
CA ARG A 106 -2.78 0.83 -0.92
C ARG A 106 -3.63 0.40 0.28
N LEU A 107 -4.67 1.16 0.59
CA LEU A 107 -5.59 0.80 1.67
C LEU A 107 -6.32 -0.51 1.35
N LEU A 108 -6.89 -0.65 0.15
CA LEU A 108 -7.61 -1.86 -0.25
C LEU A 108 -6.67 -3.09 -0.29
N GLU A 109 -5.45 -2.95 -0.80
CA GLU A 109 -4.44 -4.00 -0.80
C GLU A 109 -4.17 -4.51 0.62
N ASN A 110 -4.01 -3.61 1.59
CA ASN A 110 -3.79 -3.97 2.98
C ASN A 110 -5.04 -4.62 3.60
N GLU A 111 -6.24 -4.12 3.33
CA GLU A 111 -7.50 -4.67 3.84
C GLU A 111 -7.78 -6.08 3.29
N ILE A 112 -7.43 -6.36 2.03
CA ILE A 112 -7.52 -7.70 1.46
C ILE A 112 -6.56 -8.65 2.20
N LEU A 113 -5.29 -8.26 2.37
CA LEU A 113 -4.30 -9.08 3.07
C LEU A 113 -4.73 -9.42 4.51
N VAL A 114 -5.27 -8.45 5.23
CA VAL A 114 -5.80 -8.63 6.59
C VAL A 114 -7.03 -9.54 6.56
N GLY A 115 -7.96 -9.27 5.65
CA GLY A 115 -9.23 -9.98 5.55
C GLY A 115 -9.07 -11.45 5.18
N GLU A 116 -8.18 -11.79 4.25
CA GLU A 116 -7.87 -13.18 3.93
C GLU A 116 -7.36 -13.96 5.14
N LYS A 117 -6.46 -13.35 5.92
CA LYS A 117 -5.91 -13.96 7.13
C LYS A 117 -6.97 -14.15 8.22
N MET A 118 -7.76 -13.11 8.50
CA MET A 118 -8.83 -13.17 9.50
C MET A 118 -9.91 -14.17 9.10
N ALA A 119 -10.35 -14.16 7.84
CA ALA A 119 -11.36 -15.07 7.34
C ALA A 119 -10.89 -16.53 7.36
N THR A 120 -9.63 -16.79 7.00
CA THR A 120 -9.03 -18.12 7.09
C THR A 120 -8.98 -18.62 8.53
N GLN A 121 -8.58 -17.77 9.47
CA GLN A 121 -8.58 -18.13 10.90
C GLN A 121 -10.00 -18.39 11.42
N ALA A 122 -10.97 -17.56 11.03
CA ALA A 122 -12.37 -17.74 11.42
C ALA A 122 -12.95 -19.05 10.88
N GLU A 123 -12.61 -19.45 9.66
CA GLU A 123 -13.00 -20.74 9.09
C GLU A 123 -12.35 -21.91 9.84
N LEU A 124 -11.03 -21.88 10.02
CA LEU A 124 -10.28 -22.97 10.63
C LEU A 124 -10.60 -23.18 12.12
N LEU A 125 -10.81 -22.11 12.87
CA LEU A 125 -11.00 -22.16 14.33
C LEU A 125 -12.47 -22.28 14.73
N TYR A 126 -13.37 -21.70 13.96
CA TYR A 126 -14.79 -21.54 14.34
C TYR A 126 -15.77 -22.07 13.28
N GLY A 127 -15.29 -22.62 12.16
CA GLY A 127 -16.13 -23.16 11.09
C GLY A 127 -16.93 -22.09 10.32
N THR A 128 -16.53 -20.84 10.38
CA THR A 128 -17.17 -19.75 9.63
C THR A 128 -16.83 -19.91 8.15
N LYS A 129 -17.86 -19.88 7.29
CA LYS A 129 -17.64 -20.05 5.84
C LYS A 129 -16.73 -18.94 5.30
N TYR A 130 -15.66 -19.33 4.61
CA TYR A 130 -14.74 -18.40 3.95
C TYR A 130 -15.45 -17.59 2.84
N PRO A 131 -15.40 -16.25 2.85
CA PRO A 131 -16.15 -15.37 1.95
C PRO A 131 -15.44 -15.19 0.62
N LYS A 132 -15.24 -16.29 -0.12
CA LYS A 132 -14.44 -16.35 -1.35
C LYS A 132 -14.89 -15.34 -2.41
N GLU A 133 -16.20 -15.25 -2.64
CA GLU A 133 -16.74 -14.40 -3.71
C GLU A 133 -16.54 -12.91 -3.41
N GLU A 134 -16.74 -12.49 -2.15
CA GLU A 134 -16.57 -11.10 -1.73
C GLU A 134 -15.10 -10.68 -1.81
N ILE A 135 -14.19 -11.54 -1.34
CA ILE A 135 -12.73 -11.30 -1.44
C ILE A 135 -12.32 -11.25 -2.91
N HIS A 136 -12.80 -12.19 -3.74
CA HIS A 136 -12.49 -12.22 -5.17
C HIS A 136 -12.97 -10.95 -5.90
N GLU A 137 -14.16 -10.45 -5.56
CA GLU A 137 -14.69 -9.21 -6.11
C GLU A 137 -13.85 -7.99 -5.69
N ALA A 138 -13.42 -7.93 -4.42
CA ALA A 138 -12.52 -6.88 -3.94
C ALA A 138 -11.15 -6.92 -4.64
N VAL A 139 -10.59 -8.13 -4.84
CA VAL A 139 -9.33 -8.33 -5.60
C VAL A 139 -9.50 -7.87 -7.05
N ARG A 140 -10.62 -8.17 -7.70
CA ARG A 140 -10.89 -7.70 -9.07
C ARG A 140 -10.97 -6.18 -9.14
N ALA A 141 -11.59 -5.53 -8.16
CA ALA A 141 -11.62 -4.07 -8.06
C ALA A 141 -10.22 -3.49 -7.92
N LEU A 142 -9.37 -4.09 -7.06
CA LEU A 142 -7.98 -3.71 -6.91
C LEU A 142 -7.21 -3.82 -8.23
N LEU A 143 -7.21 -5.01 -8.84
CA LEU A 143 -6.47 -5.29 -10.07
C LEU A 143 -6.92 -4.43 -11.26
N PHE A 144 -8.23 -4.15 -11.36
CA PHE A 144 -8.73 -3.26 -12.40
C PHE A 144 -8.21 -1.83 -12.23
N SER A 145 -8.09 -1.36 -10.98
CA SER A 145 -7.53 -0.04 -10.68
C SER A 145 -6.04 0.10 -11.01
N GLU A 146 -5.33 -1.02 -11.22
CA GLU A 146 -3.91 -1.07 -11.62
C GLU A 146 -3.69 -0.87 -13.12
N PHE A 147 -4.77 -0.69 -13.90
CA PHE A 147 -4.66 -0.36 -15.31
C PHE A 147 -3.70 0.82 -15.52
N HIS A 148 -2.88 0.73 -16.58
CA HIS A 148 -1.73 1.62 -16.79
C HIS A 148 -2.06 3.11 -16.92
N ASP A 149 -3.32 3.48 -17.11
CA ASP A 149 -3.80 4.87 -17.10
C ASP A 149 -4.53 5.26 -15.79
N ALA A 150 -4.97 4.29 -15.00
CA ALA A 150 -5.67 4.55 -13.74
C ALA A 150 -4.68 4.75 -12.58
N LEU A 151 -3.94 3.71 -12.18
CA LEU A 151 -2.99 3.80 -11.05
C LEU A 151 -1.83 4.78 -11.30
N PRO A 152 -1.20 4.85 -12.49
CA PRO A 152 -0.17 5.85 -12.78
C PRO A 152 -0.71 7.29 -12.85
N GLY A 153 -2.01 7.47 -13.07
CA GLY A 153 -2.64 8.79 -13.04
C GLY A 153 -2.51 9.60 -14.33
N SER A 154 -2.43 8.93 -15.47
CA SER A 154 -2.48 9.53 -16.81
C SER A 154 -3.90 9.56 -17.39
N GLY A 155 -4.89 9.03 -16.68
CA GLY A 155 -6.30 9.05 -17.06
C GLY A 155 -6.95 10.42 -16.95
N THR A 156 -8.15 10.55 -17.55
CA THR A 156 -8.98 11.75 -17.41
C THR A 156 -9.57 11.84 -15.99
N GLN A 157 -10.17 12.98 -15.66
CA GLN A 157 -10.89 13.16 -14.40
C GLN A 157 -11.97 12.07 -14.20
N GLN A 158 -12.70 11.70 -15.26
CA GLN A 158 -13.73 10.66 -15.18
C GLN A 158 -13.14 9.29 -14.82
N VAL A 159 -11.96 8.96 -15.35
CA VAL A 159 -11.23 7.73 -15.01
C VAL A 159 -10.84 7.74 -13.53
N GLU A 160 -10.35 8.86 -13.00
CA GLU A 160 -10.05 9.00 -11.58
C GLU A 160 -11.29 8.75 -10.71
N GLU A 161 -12.41 9.41 -11.04
CA GLU A 161 -13.67 9.28 -10.28
C GLU A 161 -14.20 7.84 -10.30
N ASP A 162 -14.21 7.18 -11.45
CA ASP A 162 -14.68 5.81 -11.58
C ASP A 162 -13.76 4.81 -10.87
N THR A 163 -12.45 5.04 -10.95
CA THR A 163 -11.47 4.24 -10.21
C THR A 163 -11.64 4.38 -8.69
N LEU A 164 -11.89 5.59 -8.19
CA LEU A 164 -12.15 5.83 -6.77
C LEU A 164 -13.42 5.11 -6.30
N ARG A 165 -14.51 5.14 -7.09
CA ARG A 165 -15.76 4.41 -6.79
C ARG A 165 -15.53 2.89 -6.74
N LEU A 166 -14.74 2.36 -7.67
CA LEU A 166 -14.41 0.94 -7.73
C LEU A 166 -13.60 0.51 -6.49
N LEU A 167 -12.59 1.30 -6.11
CA LEU A 167 -11.80 1.06 -4.90
C LEU A 167 -12.66 1.17 -3.63
N ASP A 168 -13.59 2.13 -3.56
CA ASP A 168 -14.53 2.25 -2.43
C ASP A 168 -15.43 1.03 -2.30
N HIS A 169 -15.91 0.49 -3.42
CA HIS A 169 -16.68 -0.75 -3.42
C HIS A 169 -15.86 -1.93 -2.86
N GLY A 170 -14.60 -2.08 -3.30
CA GLY A 170 -13.68 -3.09 -2.75
C GLY A 170 -13.46 -2.92 -1.26
N LEU A 171 -13.25 -1.69 -0.78
CA LEU A 171 -13.09 -1.37 0.64
C LEU A 171 -14.33 -1.72 1.46
N GLU A 172 -15.54 -1.45 0.93
CA GLU A 172 -16.77 -1.81 1.61
C GLU A 172 -16.93 -3.33 1.74
N LEU A 173 -16.63 -4.09 0.68
CA LEU A 173 -16.64 -5.56 0.73
C LEU A 173 -15.68 -6.07 1.81
N MET A 174 -14.45 -5.57 1.83
CA MET A 174 -13.46 -5.98 2.83
C MET A 174 -13.84 -5.56 4.24
N SER A 175 -14.44 -4.40 4.43
CA SER A 175 -14.98 -3.97 5.74
C SER A 175 -16.01 -4.96 6.29
N ARG A 176 -16.91 -5.47 5.45
CA ARG A 176 -17.88 -6.50 5.84
C ARG A 176 -17.22 -7.84 6.18
N VAL A 177 -16.26 -8.26 5.36
CA VAL A 177 -15.47 -9.48 5.58
C VAL A 177 -14.73 -9.39 6.91
N ASN A 178 -14.00 -8.30 7.13
CA ASN A 178 -13.21 -8.08 8.33
C ASN A 178 -14.09 -8.02 9.58
N CYS A 179 -15.23 -7.33 9.51
CA CYS A 179 -16.17 -7.25 10.63
C CYS A 179 -16.72 -8.64 11.01
N ARG A 180 -17.20 -9.43 10.04
CA ARG A 180 -17.72 -10.80 10.32
C ARG A 180 -16.63 -11.71 10.87
N SER A 181 -15.43 -11.63 10.32
CA SER A 181 -14.29 -12.42 10.79
C SER A 181 -13.89 -12.03 12.21
N ALA A 182 -13.84 -10.73 12.51
CA ALA A 182 -13.55 -10.22 13.84
C ALA A 182 -14.60 -10.70 14.87
N ILE A 183 -15.89 -10.64 14.54
CA ILE A 183 -16.97 -11.14 15.41
C ILE A 183 -16.76 -12.63 15.70
N ALA A 184 -16.45 -13.44 14.67
CA ALA A 184 -16.22 -14.88 14.87
C ALA A 184 -15.00 -15.14 15.75
N LEU A 185 -13.89 -14.42 15.52
CA LEU A 185 -12.65 -14.60 16.27
C LEU A 185 -12.73 -14.11 17.72
N THR A 186 -13.71 -13.26 18.04
CA THR A 186 -13.89 -12.70 19.40
C THR A 186 -15.12 -13.26 20.15
N ALA A 187 -15.90 -14.13 19.53
CA ALA A 187 -17.15 -14.65 20.10
C ALA A 187 -16.98 -15.40 21.42
N GLY A 188 -15.81 -15.99 21.70
CA GLY A 188 -15.50 -16.71 22.93
C GLY A 188 -14.83 -15.88 24.03
N GLU A 189 -14.68 -14.57 23.82
CA GLU A 189 -13.99 -13.70 24.77
C GLU A 189 -14.81 -13.46 26.05
N ALA A 190 -14.09 -13.18 27.13
CA ALA A 190 -14.72 -12.92 28.42
C ALA A 190 -15.63 -11.68 28.38
N PRO A 191 -16.73 -11.66 29.14
CA PRO A 191 -17.61 -10.51 29.24
C PRO A 191 -16.86 -9.22 29.61
N ILE A 192 -17.35 -8.10 29.11
CA ILE A 192 -16.82 -6.79 29.45
C ILE A 192 -17.15 -6.48 30.92
N LYS A 193 -16.17 -6.02 31.70
CA LYS A 193 -16.37 -5.62 33.08
C LYS A 193 -17.30 -4.40 33.15
N GLU A 194 -18.13 -4.35 34.22
CA GLU A 194 -19.01 -3.19 34.44
C GLU A 194 -18.17 -1.89 34.53
N GLY A 195 -18.64 -0.84 33.91
CA GLY A 195 -17.94 0.45 33.85
C GLY A 195 -16.76 0.53 32.88
N SER A 196 -16.53 -0.53 32.12
CA SER A 196 -15.46 -0.59 31.12
C SER A 196 -15.99 -0.70 29.69
N SER A 197 -15.14 -0.45 28.72
CA SER A 197 -15.34 -0.71 27.31
C SER A 197 -14.26 -1.68 26.81
N CYS A 198 -14.49 -2.31 25.67
CA CYS A 198 -13.55 -3.25 25.08
C CYS A 198 -13.34 -2.94 23.60
N ALA A 199 -12.11 -3.10 23.13
CA ALA A 199 -11.73 -3.09 21.74
C ALA A 199 -10.83 -4.29 21.44
N PHE A 200 -10.64 -4.59 20.16
CA PHE A 200 -9.73 -5.64 19.71
C PHE A 200 -8.80 -5.10 18.63
N LEU A 201 -7.51 -5.43 18.73
CA LEU A 201 -6.48 -5.09 17.78
C LEU A 201 -5.98 -6.38 17.13
N TYR A 202 -6.16 -6.49 15.82
CA TYR A 202 -5.66 -7.65 15.09
C TYR A 202 -4.24 -7.40 14.56
N ASN A 203 -3.31 -8.29 14.92
CA ASN A 203 -1.98 -8.29 14.33
C ASN A 203 -1.92 -9.35 13.22
N PRO A 204 -1.88 -8.97 11.93
CA PRO A 204 -1.85 -9.91 10.81
C PRO A 204 -0.46 -10.53 10.56
N HIS A 205 0.58 -10.09 11.26
CA HIS A 205 1.95 -10.57 11.05
C HIS A 205 2.25 -11.83 11.87
N PRO A 206 3.15 -12.70 11.38
CA PRO A 206 3.55 -13.91 12.09
C PRO A 206 4.56 -13.64 13.22
N TYR A 207 4.81 -12.38 13.55
CA TYR A 207 5.71 -11.92 14.62
C TYR A 207 5.04 -10.86 15.47
N PRO A 208 5.46 -10.68 16.75
CA PRO A 208 4.92 -9.61 17.58
C PRO A 208 5.25 -8.23 17.02
N ILE A 209 4.31 -7.31 17.16
CA ILE A 209 4.50 -5.89 16.80
C ILE A 209 4.42 -5.05 18.04
N THR A 210 5.45 -4.24 18.30
CA THR A 210 5.44 -3.22 19.34
C THR A 210 5.27 -1.85 18.72
N GLY A 211 4.33 -1.07 19.24
CA GLY A 211 4.07 0.28 18.73
C GLY A 211 2.91 0.97 19.41
N GLN A 212 2.50 2.07 18.81
CA GLN A 212 1.35 2.86 19.25
C GLN A 212 0.14 2.53 18.39
N PHE A 213 -0.98 2.19 19.05
CA PHE A 213 -2.22 1.80 18.39
C PHE A 213 -3.35 2.71 18.84
N ALA A 214 -4.03 3.32 17.86
CA ALA A 214 -5.14 4.22 18.07
C ALA A 214 -6.47 3.55 17.70
N PHE A 215 -7.47 3.71 18.57
CA PHE A 215 -8.84 3.23 18.34
C PHE A 215 -9.85 4.11 19.05
N GLU A 216 -11.13 3.97 18.74
CA GLU A 216 -12.20 4.71 19.44
C GLU A 216 -13.07 3.76 20.25
N VAL A 217 -13.46 4.21 21.44
CA VAL A 217 -14.40 3.51 22.32
C VAL A 217 -15.47 4.48 22.85
N GLY A 218 -16.71 4.00 22.95
CA GLY A 218 -17.76 4.71 23.67
C GLY A 218 -17.61 4.54 25.19
N LEU A 219 -18.02 5.54 25.97
CA LEU A 219 -18.21 5.37 27.39
C LEU A 219 -19.36 4.39 27.66
N PRO A 220 -19.31 3.53 28.69
CA PRO A 220 -20.41 2.65 29.07
C PRO A 220 -21.72 3.39 29.39
N LYS A 221 -21.59 4.60 29.92
CA LYS A 221 -22.68 5.55 30.12
C LYS A 221 -22.31 6.92 29.58
N GLN A 222 -23.27 7.61 28.99
CA GLN A 222 -23.06 8.97 28.53
C GLN A 222 -22.68 9.89 29.71
N ASN A 223 -21.66 10.69 29.52
CA ASN A 223 -21.24 11.67 30.53
C ASN A 223 -22.06 12.96 30.38
N TRP A 224 -22.86 13.26 31.38
CA TRP A 224 -23.62 14.52 31.55
C TRP A 224 -23.09 15.42 32.65
N ASP A 225 -22.05 14.93 33.37
CA ASP A 225 -21.46 15.63 34.48
C ASP A 225 -20.36 16.61 34.00
N PRO A 226 -20.04 17.66 34.79
CA PRO A 226 -18.99 18.62 34.45
C PRO A 226 -17.56 18.06 34.68
N CYS A 227 -17.36 16.76 34.52
CA CYS A 227 -16.07 16.08 34.64
C CYS A 227 -15.63 15.52 33.28
N PHE A 228 -14.36 15.12 33.20
CA PHE A 228 -13.80 14.44 32.08
C PHE A 228 -13.39 13.02 32.46
N TYR A 229 -13.78 12.02 31.68
CA TYR A 229 -13.37 10.64 31.90
C TYR A 229 -12.07 10.35 31.15
N HIS A 230 -10.97 10.23 31.90
CA HIS A 230 -9.65 9.90 31.33
C HIS A 230 -9.53 8.38 31.14
N PRO A 231 -9.24 7.90 29.91
CA PRO A 231 -9.12 6.47 29.65
C PRO A 231 -7.81 5.90 30.18
N ARG A 232 -7.90 4.70 30.73
CA ARG A 232 -6.78 3.80 31.00
C ARG A 232 -7.05 2.48 30.30
N ALA A 233 -6.01 1.75 29.91
CA ALA A 233 -6.17 0.51 29.15
C ALA A 233 -5.21 -0.59 29.61
N SER A 234 -5.66 -1.82 29.40
CA SER A 234 -4.80 -3.01 29.40
C SER A 234 -4.89 -3.72 28.05
N VAL A 235 -3.79 -4.28 27.59
CA VAL A 235 -3.73 -5.13 26.40
C VAL A 235 -3.41 -6.55 26.83
N ASN A 236 -4.28 -7.50 26.47
CA ASN A 236 -4.17 -8.90 26.89
C ASN A 236 -4.02 -9.08 28.43
N GLY A 237 -4.61 -8.18 29.22
CA GLY A 237 -4.58 -8.21 30.67
C GLY A 237 -3.42 -7.44 31.33
N GLU A 238 -2.47 -6.90 30.58
CA GLU A 238 -1.36 -6.08 31.06
C GLU A 238 -1.68 -4.60 30.88
N GLU A 239 -1.62 -3.80 31.95
CA GLU A 239 -1.83 -2.35 31.89
C GLU A 239 -0.70 -1.70 31.08
N VAL A 240 -1.09 -0.78 30.18
CA VAL A 240 -0.18 -0.15 29.23
C VAL A 240 -0.28 1.38 29.28
N PRO A 241 0.79 2.10 28.85
CA PRO A 241 0.73 3.54 28.66
C PRO A 241 -0.44 3.91 27.74
N THR A 242 -1.23 4.89 28.17
CA THR A 242 -2.48 5.26 27.50
C THR A 242 -2.58 6.78 27.38
N GLN A 243 -2.97 7.26 26.20
CA GLN A 243 -3.20 8.66 25.92
C GLN A 243 -4.61 8.86 25.34
N SER A 244 -5.28 9.93 25.75
CA SER A 244 -6.55 10.35 25.16
C SER A 244 -6.30 11.43 24.12
N GLU A 245 -6.87 11.24 22.94
CA GLU A 245 -6.83 12.22 21.84
C GLU A 245 -8.25 12.74 21.52
N MET A 246 -8.34 13.73 20.62
CA MET A 246 -9.61 14.19 20.10
C MET A 246 -10.20 13.13 19.17
N GLU A 247 -11.45 12.73 19.41
CA GLU A 247 -12.14 11.81 18.51
C GLU A 247 -12.52 12.48 17.18
N CYS A 248 -12.80 11.67 16.17
CA CYS A 248 -13.07 12.16 14.81
C CYS A 248 -14.43 12.87 14.67
N SER A 249 -15.36 12.67 15.59
CA SER A 249 -16.71 13.24 15.50
C SER A 249 -16.79 14.73 15.82
N HIS A 250 -15.75 15.30 16.41
CA HIS A 250 -15.67 16.72 16.82
C HIS A 250 -16.82 17.19 17.72
N PHE A 251 -17.56 16.28 18.36
CA PHE A 251 -18.58 16.65 19.34
C PHE A 251 -17.92 17.17 20.62
N CYS A 252 -18.50 18.22 21.18
CA CYS A 252 -18.04 18.79 22.44
C CYS A 252 -18.47 17.98 23.69
N ILE A 253 -19.21 16.88 23.48
CA ILE A 253 -19.70 16.00 24.54
C ILE A 253 -18.75 14.83 24.80
N ASP A 254 -18.56 14.48 26.06
CA ASP A 254 -17.61 13.47 26.51
C ASP A 254 -18.24 12.06 26.51
N TRP A 255 -18.66 11.54 25.34
CA TRP A 255 -19.30 10.22 25.20
C TRP A 255 -18.44 9.18 24.50
N ARG A 256 -17.42 9.62 23.78
CA ARG A 256 -16.49 8.79 23.03
C ARG A 256 -15.08 9.27 23.28
N LYS A 257 -14.14 8.33 23.23
CA LYS A 257 -12.71 8.59 23.37
C LYS A 257 -11.96 8.01 22.17
N ARG A 258 -11.07 8.77 21.60
CA ARG A 258 -9.97 8.24 20.84
C ARG A 258 -8.84 7.93 21.81
N VAL A 259 -8.47 6.67 21.87
CA VAL A 259 -7.47 6.14 22.81
C VAL A 259 -6.26 5.68 22.02
N VAL A 260 -5.08 6.07 22.45
CA VAL A 260 -3.80 5.56 21.94
C VAL A 260 -3.13 4.77 23.05
N VAL A 261 -2.73 3.55 22.74
CA VAL A 261 -1.99 2.68 23.66
C VAL A 261 -0.62 2.36 23.08
N GLU A 262 0.39 2.25 23.94
CA GLU A 262 1.69 1.71 23.56
C GLU A 262 1.78 0.27 24.08
N ALA A 263 1.85 -0.69 23.13
CA ALA A 263 1.75 -2.11 23.48
C ALA A 263 2.51 -3.02 22.51
N THR A 264 2.69 -4.27 22.93
CA THR A 264 3.15 -5.35 22.06
C THR A 264 1.98 -6.30 21.75
N LEU A 265 1.62 -6.40 20.47
CA LEU A 265 0.55 -7.26 19.99
C LEU A 265 1.09 -8.67 19.66
N LYS A 266 0.38 -9.71 20.14
CA LYS A 266 0.68 -11.10 19.80
C LYS A 266 0.51 -11.34 18.30
N PRO A 267 1.34 -12.20 17.69
CA PRO A 267 1.29 -12.48 16.26
C PRO A 267 0.03 -13.25 15.85
N CYS A 268 -0.46 -13.00 14.65
CA CYS A 268 -1.61 -13.68 14.04
C CYS A 268 -2.82 -13.83 15.01
N ALA A 269 -3.13 -12.78 15.77
CA ALA A 269 -4.12 -12.87 16.84
C ALA A 269 -4.92 -11.60 17.04
N MET A 270 -6.17 -11.77 17.50
CA MET A 270 -6.92 -10.70 18.14
C MET A 270 -6.29 -10.42 19.51
N ASN A 271 -5.93 -9.18 19.75
CA ASN A 271 -5.40 -8.70 21.01
C ASN A 271 -6.49 -7.88 21.70
N ARG A 272 -6.98 -8.37 22.84
CA ARG A 272 -8.04 -7.73 23.60
C ARG A 272 -7.51 -6.50 24.32
N VAL A 273 -8.23 -5.40 24.20
CA VAL A 273 -7.97 -4.15 24.92
C VAL A 273 -9.17 -3.83 25.80
N ASP A 274 -9.00 -3.91 27.12
CA ASP A 274 -9.99 -3.47 28.08
C ASP A 274 -9.68 -2.03 28.47
N VAL A 275 -10.68 -1.15 28.42
CA VAL A 275 -10.55 0.29 28.70
C VAL A 275 -11.48 0.65 29.86
N TRP A 276 -10.94 1.26 30.90
CA TRP A 276 -11.71 1.84 31.99
C TRP A 276 -11.43 3.35 32.13
N PHE A 277 -12.21 4.03 32.92
CA PHE A 277 -12.24 5.50 32.88
C PHE A 277 -12.14 6.08 34.29
N ASP A 278 -11.15 6.95 34.50
CA ASP A 278 -10.99 7.72 35.73
C ASP A 278 -11.66 9.09 35.57
N ALA A 279 -12.61 9.42 36.43
CA ALA A 279 -13.22 10.73 36.42
C ALA A 279 -12.25 11.78 36.99
N ILE A 280 -11.96 12.80 36.19
CA ILE A 280 -11.12 13.94 36.58
C ILE A 280 -11.91 15.25 36.46
N GLU A 281 -11.57 16.24 37.29
CA GLU A 281 -12.35 17.48 37.42
C GLU A 281 -12.46 18.25 36.07
N LYS A 282 -11.39 18.27 35.28
CA LYS A 282 -11.35 19.02 34.03
C LYS A 282 -10.65 18.20 32.93
N ARG A 283 -11.09 18.40 31.68
CA ARG A 283 -10.38 17.89 30.51
C ARG A 283 -8.94 18.39 30.51
N PRO A 284 -7.95 17.50 30.28
CA PRO A 284 -6.57 17.92 30.11
C PRO A 284 -6.48 18.93 28.95
N THR A 285 -5.95 20.08 29.23
CA THR A 285 -5.69 21.10 28.21
C THR A 285 -4.20 21.10 27.92
N PHE A 286 -3.88 21.02 26.64
CA PHE A 286 -2.50 21.29 26.24
C PHE A 286 -2.25 22.79 26.38
N GLU A 287 -1.28 23.17 27.21
CA GLU A 287 -0.82 24.54 27.23
C GLU A 287 -0.33 24.89 25.82
N ARG A 288 -0.77 26.05 25.30
CA ARG A 288 -0.17 26.62 24.09
C ARG A 288 1.27 26.99 24.45
N ILE A 289 2.19 26.12 24.07
CA ILE A 289 3.62 26.35 24.29
C ILE A 289 4.06 27.43 23.31
N SER A 290 4.13 28.67 23.79
CA SER A 290 4.83 29.74 23.08
C SER A 290 6.32 29.59 23.35
N ARG A 291 7.03 28.90 22.46
CA ARG A 291 8.50 28.77 22.56
C ARG A 291 9.17 29.76 21.61
N LYS A 292 10.29 30.32 22.06
CA LYS A 292 11.22 31.08 21.22
C LYS A 292 12.32 30.18 20.65
N GLU A 293 12.60 29.08 21.34
CA GLU A 293 13.63 28.10 20.99
C GLU A 293 13.05 26.95 20.17
N ASN A 294 13.84 26.35 19.31
CA ASN A 294 13.44 25.22 18.50
C ASN A 294 12.91 24.04 19.34
N PHE A 295 11.90 23.35 18.81
CA PHE A 295 11.53 22.03 19.34
C PHE A 295 12.61 21.03 18.93
N VAL A 296 13.20 20.35 19.91
CA VAL A 296 14.23 19.36 19.68
C VAL A 296 13.68 17.98 20.02
N PHE A 297 13.68 17.10 19.01
CA PHE A 297 13.51 15.67 19.19
C PHE A 297 14.87 15.00 19.08
N ASP A 298 15.26 14.20 20.06
CA ASP A 298 16.51 13.47 20.08
C ASP A 298 16.32 12.10 20.73
N ASN A 299 16.58 11.03 19.98
CA ASN A 299 16.50 9.65 20.47
C ASN A 299 17.87 8.95 20.54
N GLY A 300 18.96 9.71 20.49
CA GLY A 300 20.33 9.19 20.49
C GLY A 300 20.84 8.66 19.15
N LYS A 301 19.94 8.45 18.17
CA LYS A 301 20.27 8.05 16.79
C LYS A 301 19.93 9.12 15.77
N MET A 302 18.83 9.84 16.01
CA MET A 302 18.33 10.89 15.15
C MET A 302 17.98 12.11 15.99
N ARG A 303 18.36 13.29 15.53
CA ARG A 303 18.03 14.58 16.11
C ARG A 303 17.35 15.47 15.08
N ILE A 304 16.16 15.98 15.40
CA ILE A 304 15.40 16.91 14.56
C ILE A 304 15.14 18.19 15.35
N GLU A 305 15.34 19.33 14.71
CA GLU A 305 15.04 20.64 15.26
C GLU A 305 13.98 21.33 14.41
N ILE A 306 12.84 21.66 15.01
CA ILE A 306 11.72 22.34 14.35
C ILE A 306 11.63 23.78 14.86
N ASN A 307 11.60 24.72 13.93
CA ASN A 307 11.48 26.13 14.23
C ASN A 307 10.02 26.48 14.62
N PRO A 308 9.76 26.99 15.83
CA PRO A 308 8.41 27.26 16.30
C PRO A 308 7.72 28.43 15.61
N ARG A 309 8.48 29.28 14.90
CA ARG A 309 7.95 30.45 14.17
C ARG A 309 7.50 30.10 12.77
N THR A 310 8.24 29.20 12.10
CA THR A 310 8.00 28.85 10.70
C THR A 310 7.27 27.51 10.55
N GLY A 311 7.37 26.63 11.56
CA GLY A 311 6.92 25.25 11.49
C GLY A 311 7.84 24.36 10.65
N LEU A 312 8.96 24.86 10.16
CA LEU A 312 9.90 24.13 9.30
C LEU A 312 10.99 23.46 10.12
N VAL A 313 11.61 22.45 9.53
CA VAL A 313 12.76 21.75 10.11
C VAL A 313 14.03 22.55 9.84
N ASP A 314 14.71 22.99 10.89
CA ASP A 314 15.97 23.73 10.80
C ASP A 314 17.20 22.81 10.74
N SER A 315 17.09 21.60 11.33
CA SER A 315 18.18 20.61 11.35
C SER A 315 17.60 19.19 11.43
N TRP A 316 18.18 18.29 10.64
CA TRP A 316 17.89 16.87 10.70
C TRP A 316 19.20 16.08 10.62
N LYS A 317 19.59 15.49 11.76
CA LYS A 317 20.82 14.68 11.90
C LYS A 317 20.50 13.21 12.14
N VAL A 318 21.29 12.34 11.53
CA VAL A 318 21.37 10.91 11.87
C VAL A 318 22.82 10.59 12.22
N GLY A 319 23.08 10.27 13.47
CA GLY A 319 24.42 10.29 14.01
C GLY A 319 25.03 11.69 13.85
N ASP A 320 26.24 11.78 13.32
CA ASP A 320 26.95 13.05 13.08
C ASP A 320 26.63 13.70 11.72
N THR A 321 25.81 13.03 10.89
CA THR A 321 25.50 13.50 9.52
C THR A 321 24.28 14.43 9.51
N GLU A 322 24.46 15.68 9.05
CA GLU A 322 23.38 16.61 8.76
C GLU A 322 22.81 16.34 7.37
N TYR A 323 21.48 16.08 7.28
CA TYR A 323 20.77 15.76 6.05
C TYR A 323 20.16 16.99 5.36
N LEU A 324 19.97 18.08 6.08
CA LEU A 324 19.50 19.32 5.48
C LEU A 324 20.67 20.18 5.00
N LYS A 325 20.62 20.61 3.73
CA LYS A 325 21.57 21.55 3.16
C LYS A 325 21.05 22.98 3.37
N PRO A 326 21.94 23.99 3.43
CA PRO A 326 21.50 25.38 3.45
C PRO A 326 20.53 25.68 2.30
N GLY A 327 19.39 26.25 2.60
CA GLY A 327 18.32 26.53 1.63
C GLY A 327 17.38 25.35 1.34
N SER A 328 17.54 24.20 2.00
CA SER A 328 16.56 23.12 1.91
C SER A 328 15.23 23.55 2.52
N PHE A 329 14.14 23.28 1.79
CA PHE A 329 12.79 23.43 2.31
C PHE A 329 12.32 22.08 2.84
N CYS A 330 12.06 22.01 4.14
CA CYS A 330 11.52 20.81 4.78
C CYS A 330 10.32 21.23 5.62
N PRO A 331 9.10 21.01 5.13
CA PRO A 331 7.86 21.35 5.82
C PRO A 331 7.57 20.42 7.01
#